data_9005a94c11ebc61120c7f8fa720055d3
#
_entry.id   9005a94c11ebc61120c7f8fa720055d3
#
_cell.length_a   1.000
_cell.length_b   1.000
_cell.length_c   1.000
_cell.angle_alpha   90.00
_cell.angle_beta   90.00
_cell.angle_gamma   90.00
#
_symmetry.space_group_name_H-M   'P 1'
#
loop_
_entity.id
_entity.type
_entity.pdbx_description
1 polymer ?
#
loop_
_entity_poly.entity_id
_entity_poly.type
_entity_poly.pdbx_seq_one_letter_code
_entity_poly.pdbx_strand_id
1 'polypeptide(L)'
;ITTANLTITVLGSNDAPVARDDSGTVNEDQTLTVSNSDGTSTVSSLSFVQSATITTQESYPRDVAFNNDGTKMFVVGANGDAVDEWTLSTAYDISTLSHVGNYSVSTNGSELLPWGLSFNNDGTKMFVSGDNTNKILEYHLSTPFTISTASYDSGFDLSSQDATPIGHAFNNDGTKLFVTGNTNDAVFEYTLSTGFDVST
;
A
#
# COMPACT_ATOMS: atom_id res chain seq x y z
N ILE A 1 19.47 16.16 53.48
CA ILE A 1 18.81 15.64 52.28
C ILE A 1 19.23 16.55 51.16
N THR A 2 20.10 16.05 50.28
CA THR A 2 20.49 16.72 49.06
C THR A 2 19.51 16.31 47.96
N THR A 3 18.77 17.27 47.41
CA THR A 3 17.92 17.06 46.25
C THR A 3 18.76 17.29 44.98
N ALA A 4 18.82 16.29 44.12
CA ALA A 4 19.37 16.41 42.77
C ALA A 4 18.22 16.57 41.79
N ASN A 5 18.32 17.59 40.92
CA ASN A 5 17.38 17.77 39.81
C ASN A 5 18.01 17.13 38.55
N LEU A 6 17.32 16.15 37.99
CA LEU A 6 17.64 15.60 36.70
C LEU A 6 16.74 16.27 35.66
N THR A 7 17.35 16.94 34.68
CA THR A 7 16.63 17.49 33.54
C THR A 7 16.89 16.58 32.33
N ILE A 8 15.83 15.95 31.82
CA ILE A 8 15.88 15.14 30.60
C ILE A 8 15.26 15.96 29.48
N THR A 9 16.05 16.25 28.46
CA THR A 9 15.54 16.88 27.23
C THR A 9 15.24 15.79 26.21
N VAL A 10 13.96 15.60 25.89
CA VAL A 10 13.55 14.69 24.82
C VAL A 10 13.44 15.47 23.53
N LEU A 11 14.32 15.18 22.58
CA LEU A 11 14.23 15.71 21.22
C LEU A 11 13.42 14.71 20.40
N GLY A 12 12.11 14.93 20.33
CA GLY A 12 11.24 14.17 19.43
C GLY A 12 11.11 14.88 18.08
N SER A 13 11.25 14.15 16.99
CA SER A 13 10.83 14.62 15.68
C SER A 13 9.43 14.10 15.40
N ASN A 14 8.49 15.02 15.27
CA ASN A 14 7.29 14.93 14.42
C ASN A 14 5.98 14.36 14.98
N ASP A 15 5.87 13.95 16.24
CA ASP A 15 4.56 13.70 16.84
C ASP A 15 4.38 14.62 18.05
N ALA A 16 3.18 15.21 18.22
CA ALA A 16 2.88 15.96 19.41
C ALA A 16 3.03 15.02 20.62
N PRO A 17 3.98 15.27 21.55
CA PRO A 17 4.17 14.38 22.68
C PRO A 17 2.93 14.44 23.57
N VAL A 18 2.28 13.31 23.75
CA VAL A 18 1.31 13.14 24.84
C VAL A 18 2.13 12.92 26.09
N ALA A 19 2.34 13.98 26.85
CA ALA A 19 2.98 13.87 28.14
C ALA A 19 2.08 13.06 29.08
N ARG A 20 2.58 11.92 29.55
CA ARG A 20 2.03 11.20 30.69
C ARG A 20 2.96 11.45 31.86
N ASP A 21 2.40 11.77 33.01
CA ASP A 21 3.16 11.94 34.23
C ASP A 21 3.67 10.57 34.69
N ASP A 22 4.96 10.34 34.52
CA ASP A 22 5.65 9.21 35.12
C ASP A 22 6.30 9.69 36.42
N SER A 23 5.98 9.06 37.53
CA SER A 23 6.59 9.32 38.83
C SER A 23 7.24 8.05 39.37
N GLY A 24 8.47 8.16 39.75
CA GLY A 24 9.20 7.10 40.40
C GLY A 24 10.06 7.65 41.55
N THR A 25 10.20 6.88 42.63
CA THR A 25 11.13 7.18 43.72
C THR A 25 12.16 6.08 43.81
N VAL A 26 13.43 6.46 43.91
CA VAL A 26 14.52 5.53 44.18
C VAL A 26 15.20 5.94 45.46
N ASN A 27 15.60 4.96 46.30
CA ASN A 27 16.45 5.19 47.43
C ASN A 27 17.90 5.39 47.01
N GLU A 28 18.69 6.01 47.87
CA GLU A 28 20.13 6.21 47.68
C GLU A 28 20.79 4.84 47.31
N ASP A 29 21.68 4.83 46.33
CA ASP A 29 22.36 3.64 45.82
C ASP A 29 21.49 2.64 45.00
N GLN A 30 20.29 3.01 44.61
CA GLN A 30 19.45 2.22 43.72
C GLN A 30 19.36 2.84 42.33
N THR A 31 19.23 2.00 41.30
CA THR A 31 18.99 2.44 39.92
C THR A 31 17.50 2.52 39.65
N LEU A 32 17.00 3.71 39.32
CA LEU A 32 15.65 3.84 38.80
C LEU A 32 15.62 3.33 37.35
N THR A 33 14.92 2.24 37.12
CA THR A 33 14.61 1.77 35.79
C THR A 33 13.23 2.30 35.42
N VAL A 34 13.18 3.30 34.55
CA VAL A 34 11.94 3.73 33.92
C VAL A 34 11.69 2.81 32.75
N SER A 35 10.72 1.91 32.88
CA SER A 35 10.26 1.13 31.76
C SER A 35 9.45 2.03 30.85
N ASN A 36 9.92 2.24 29.63
CA ASN A 36 9.16 2.94 28.60
C ASN A 36 7.91 2.10 28.27
N SER A 37 6.78 2.40 28.89
CA SER A 37 5.53 1.67 28.68
C SER A 37 4.78 2.13 27.44
N ASP A 38 5.26 3.15 26.76
CA ASP A 38 4.76 3.57 25.46
C ASP A 38 5.65 2.99 24.33
N GLY A 39 5.62 1.67 24.32
CA GLY A 39 5.92 0.95 23.11
C GLY A 39 7.26 1.29 22.47
N THR A 40 8.32 0.60 22.87
CA THR A 40 9.08 0.01 21.80
C THR A 40 8.05 -0.76 20.97
N SER A 41 7.68 -0.19 19.82
CA SER A 41 7.03 -0.94 18.76
C SER A 41 8.00 -2.06 18.36
N THR A 42 8.04 -3.07 19.16
CA THR A 42 8.66 -4.32 18.75
C THR A 42 7.71 -4.90 17.75
N VAL A 43 8.16 -5.06 16.52
CA VAL A 43 7.47 -5.82 15.47
C VAL A 43 7.12 -7.25 15.95
N SER A 44 7.53 -7.61 17.15
CA SER A 44 7.21 -8.83 17.88
C SER A 44 5.75 -8.99 18.31
N SER A 45 4.89 -7.98 18.08
CA SER A 45 3.45 -8.08 18.34
C SER A 45 2.59 -8.44 17.15
N LEU A 46 3.18 -8.67 15.95
CA LEU A 46 2.44 -9.22 14.83
C LEU A 46 2.05 -10.66 15.15
N SER A 47 0.75 -10.91 15.21
CA SER A 47 0.19 -12.25 15.32
C SER A 47 -0.62 -12.56 14.07
N PHE A 48 -0.44 -13.78 13.54
CA PHE A 48 -1.32 -14.28 12.49
C PHE A 48 -2.77 -14.33 13.01
N VAL A 49 -3.69 -13.72 12.27
CA VAL A 49 -5.11 -13.68 12.63
C VAL A 49 -5.88 -14.74 11.84
N GLN A 50 -5.78 -14.66 10.49
CA GLN A 50 -6.58 -15.51 9.61
C GLN A 50 -6.03 -15.50 8.18
N SER A 51 -6.55 -16.42 7.36
CA SER A 51 -6.35 -16.43 5.91
C SER A 51 -7.69 -16.63 5.19
N ALA A 52 -7.79 -16.13 3.96
CA ALA A 52 -8.90 -16.40 3.07
C ALA A 52 -8.36 -16.98 1.76
N THR A 53 -9.03 -18.02 1.27
CA THR A 53 -8.65 -18.67 0.01
C THR A 53 -9.39 -18.02 -1.15
N ILE A 54 -8.63 -17.56 -2.16
CA ILE A 54 -9.14 -16.89 -3.36
C ILE A 54 -8.80 -17.66 -4.66
N THR A 55 -8.30 -18.88 -4.54
CA THR A 55 -7.79 -19.68 -5.66
C THR A 55 -8.80 -19.97 -6.77
N THR A 56 -10.10 -19.83 -6.49
CA THR A 56 -11.15 -20.00 -7.51
C THR A 56 -11.17 -18.83 -8.48
N GLN A 57 -10.82 -17.63 -8.02
CA GLN A 57 -10.77 -16.40 -8.79
C GLN A 57 -9.35 -16.15 -9.31
N GLU A 58 -8.38 -16.18 -8.40
CA GLU A 58 -6.99 -15.95 -8.71
C GLU A 58 -6.08 -16.98 -8.02
N SER A 59 -5.33 -17.76 -8.81
CA SER A 59 -4.42 -18.80 -8.30
C SER A 59 -2.96 -18.33 -8.21
N TYR A 60 -2.62 -17.19 -8.82
CA TYR A 60 -1.32 -16.54 -8.77
C TYR A 60 -1.44 -15.06 -8.37
N PRO A 61 -1.95 -14.77 -7.15
CA PRO A 61 -2.07 -13.40 -6.69
C PRO A 61 -0.70 -12.73 -6.58
N ARG A 62 -0.63 -11.46 -6.95
CA ARG A 62 0.61 -10.67 -6.98
C ARG A 62 0.57 -9.50 -6.03
N ASP A 63 -0.53 -8.77 -6.02
CA ASP A 63 -0.69 -7.58 -5.19
C ASP A 63 -2.12 -7.44 -4.69
N VAL A 64 -2.28 -6.73 -3.57
CA VAL A 64 -3.57 -6.50 -2.92
C VAL A 64 -3.74 -5.03 -2.56
N ALA A 65 -4.89 -4.48 -2.84
CA ALA A 65 -5.29 -3.13 -2.45
C ALA A 65 -6.66 -3.13 -1.77
N PHE A 66 -6.90 -2.10 -0.98
CA PHE A 66 -8.21 -1.85 -0.36
C PHE A 66 -8.70 -0.46 -0.76
N ASN A 67 -10.01 -0.26 -0.71
CA ASN A 67 -10.57 1.08 -0.72
C ASN A 67 -10.35 1.77 0.64
N ASN A 68 -10.65 3.07 0.72
CA ASN A 68 -10.30 3.89 1.87
C ASN A 68 -10.96 3.46 3.20
N ASP A 69 -12.13 2.84 3.15
CA ASP A 69 -12.86 2.40 4.33
C ASP A 69 -12.73 0.89 4.63
N GLY A 70 -11.96 0.16 3.79
CA GLY A 70 -11.71 -1.26 3.96
C GLY A 70 -12.89 -2.18 3.66
N THR A 71 -13.95 -1.66 3.05
CA THR A 71 -15.13 -2.46 2.68
C THR A 71 -15.00 -3.18 1.35
N LYS A 72 -13.94 -2.86 0.58
CA LYS A 72 -13.58 -3.51 -0.68
C LYS A 72 -12.11 -3.91 -0.67
N MET A 73 -11.84 -5.09 -1.20
CA MET A 73 -10.50 -5.61 -1.48
C MET A 73 -10.36 -5.90 -2.96
N PHE A 74 -9.19 -5.61 -3.49
CA PHE A 74 -8.83 -5.86 -4.87
C PHE A 74 -7.56 -6.69 -4.91
N VAL A 75 -7.51 -7.67 -5.79
CA VAL A 75 -6.29 -8.46 -6.03
C VAL A 75 -6.01 -8.47 -7.51
N VAL A 76 -4.76 -8.21 -7.86
CA VAL A 76 -4.25 -8.42 -9.20
C VAL A 76 -3.44 -9.70 -9.25
N GLY A 77 -3.52 -10.45 -10.33
CA GLY A 77 -2.76 -11.68 -10.47
C GLY A 77 -2.65 -12.16 -11.91
N ALA A 78 -1.76 -13.14 -12.11
CA ALA A 78 -1.33 -13.61 -13.42
C ALA A 78 -2.13 -14.82 -13.95
N ASN A 79 -3.08 -15.35 -13.20
CA ASN A 79 -3.87 -16.49 -13.71
C ASN A 79 -5.01 -16.07 -14.61
N GLY A 80 -5.62 -14.93 -14.34
CA GLY A 80 -6.72 -14.39 -15.14
C GLY A 80 -6.34 -13.12 -15.89
N ASP A 81 -5.11 -12.62 -15.72
CA ASP A 81 -4.65 -11.34 -16.25
C ASP A 81 -5.68 -10.24 -15.94
N ALA A 82 -6.11 -10.20 -14.69
CA ALA A 82 -7.26 -9.42 -14.25
C ALA A 82 -7.02 -8.80 -12.87
N VAL A 83 -7.85 -7.82 -12.56
CA VAL A 83 -8.08 -7.35 -11.20
C VAL A 83 -9.41 -7.91 -10.74
N ASP A 84 -9.42 -8.63 -9.63
CA ASP A 84 -10.62 -9.15 -8.97
C ASP A 84 -11.07 -8.22 -7.85
N GLU A 85 -12.39 -8.05 -7.67
CA GLU A 85 -13.02 -7.24 -6.63
C GLU A 85 -13.80 -8.13 -5.65
N TRP A 86 -13.60 -7.89 -4.36
CA TRP A 86 -14.40 -8.43 -3.26
C TRP A 86 -14.99 -7.31 -2.42
N THR A 87 -16.18 -7.53 -1.90
CA THR A 87 -16.75 -6.76 -0.80
C THR A 87 -16.49 -7.45 0.53
N LEU A 88 -16.32 -6.66 1.59
CA LEU A 88 -16.19 -7.12 2.96
C LEU A 88 -17.38 -6.58 3.77
N SER A 89 -18.14 -7.47 4.42
CA SER A 89 -19.24 -7.02 5.28
C SER A 89 -18.77 -6.39 6.59
N THR A 90 -17.52 -6.68 6.98
CA THR A 90 -16.80 -5.99 8.06
C THR A 90 -15.49 -5.45 7.47
N ALA A 91 -15.25 -4.15 7.64
CA ALA A 91 -14.09 -3.47 7.07
C ALA A 91 -12.77 -4.15 7.49
N TYR A 92 -11.88 -4.41 6.51
CA TYR A 92 -10.59 -5.09 6.68
C TYR A 92 -10.65 -6.51 7.26
N ASP A 93 -11.82 -7.12 7.39
CA ASP A 93 -11.97 -8.50 7.86
C ASP A 93 -12.14 -9.46 6.67
N ILE A 94 -11.05 -10.10 6.28
CA ILE A 94 -11.01 -11.00 5.13
C ILE A 94 -11.83 -12.29 5.30
N SER A 95 -12.30 -12.61 6.53
CA SER A 95 -13.25 -13.71 6.73
C SER A 95 -14.64 -13.41 6.16
N THR A 96 -14.92 -12.13 5.86
CA THR A 96 -16.22 -11.65 5.37
C THR A 96 -16.25 -11.36 3.88
N LEU A 97 -15.23 -11.83 3.13
CA LEU A 97 -15.09 -11.63 1.68
C LEU A 97 -16.26 -12.21 0.90
N SER A 98 -16.77 -11.44 -0.06
CA SER A 98 -17.71 -11.89 -1.08
C SER A 98 -17.24 -11.41 -2.44
N HIS A 99 -16.93 -12.31 -3.37
CA HIS A 99 -16.45 -11.97 -4.71
C HIS A 99 -17.54 -11.24 -5.50
N VAL A 100 -17.16 -10.15 -6.15
CA VAL A 100 -18.08 -9.30 -6.96
C VAL A 100 -17.88 -9.58 -8.44
N GLY A 101 -16.65 -9.63 -8.90
CA GLY A 101 -16.29 -9.84 -10.30
C GLY A 101 -14.84 -9.47 -10.57
N ASN A 102 -14.47 -9.50 -11.84
CA ASN A 102 -13.13 -9.12 -12.27
C ASN A 102 -13.15 -8.13 -13.45
N TYR A 103 -12.01 -7.50 -13.68
CA TYR A 103 -11.75 -6.65 -14.83
C TYR A 103 -10.47 -7.13 -15.52
N SER A 104 -10.57 -7.58 -16.78
CA SER A 104 -9.43 -8.09 -17.53
C SER A 104 -8.52 -6.95 -18.00
N VAL A 105 -7.28 -6.95 -17.53
CA VAL A 105 -6.25 -6.01 -17.97
C VAL A 105 -5.57 -6.49 -19.27
N SER A 106 -5.67 -7.78 -19.61
CA SER A 106 -5.19 -8.31 -20.88
C SER A 106 -6.04 -7.84 -22.06
N THR A 107 -7.35 -7.78 -21.89
CA THR A 107 -8.27 -7.31 -22.94
C THR A 107 -8.26 -5.78 -23.05
N ASN A 108 -8.08 -5.08 -21.92
CA ASN A 108 -8.23 -3.63 -21.81
C ASN A 108 -6.92 -2.91 -21.47
N GLY A 109 -5.80 -3.35 -21.98
CA GLY A 109 -4.48 -2.76 -21.73
C GLY A 109 -3.35 -3.64 -22.25
N SER A 110 -3.70 -4.84 -22.72
CA SER A 110 -2.79 -5.85 -23.27
C SER A 110 -1.76 -6.38 -22.26
N GLU A 111 -2.03 -6.26 -20.94
CA GLU A 111 -1.14 -6.77 -19.92
C GLU A 111 -1.49 -8.23 -19.57
N LEU A 112 -0.54 -9.12 -19.82
CA LEU A 112 -0.67 -10.58 -19.60
C LEU A 112 0.06 -11.05 -18.34
N LEU A 113 0.87 -10.19 -17.73
CA LEU A 113 1.63 -10.48 -16.52
C LEU A 113 1.56 -9.29 -15.55
N PRO A 114 0.37 -8.96 -15.05
CA PRO A 114 0.21 -7.86 -14.11
C PRO A 114 0.86 -8.20 -12.75
N TRP A 115 1.54 -7.23 -12.15
CA TRP A 115 2.28 -7.38 -10.90
C TRP A 115 1.81 -6.48 -9.78
N GLY A 116 1.70 -5.18 -10.02
CA GLY A 116 1.35 -4.19 -9.00
C GLY A 116 0.00 -3.56 -9.26
N LEU A 117 -0.68 -3.16 -8.19
CA LEU A 117 -2.00 -2.55 -8.21
C LEU A 117 -2.08 -1.39 -7.23
N SER A 118 -2.55 -0.24 -7.68
CA SER A 118 -2.88 0.87 -6.79
C SER A 118 -4.08 1.67 -7.31
N PHE A 119 -4.62 2.52 -6.44
CA PHE A 119 -5.66 3.49 -6.76
C PHE A 119 -5.21 4.89 -6.37
N ASN A 120 -5.77 5.90 -7.01
CA ASN A 120 -5.66 7.26 -6.50
C ASN A 120 -6.52 7.46 -5.25
N ASN A 121 -6.38 8.62 -4.59
CA ASN A 121 -6.97 8.86 -3.28
C ASN A 121 -8.51 8.78 -3.26
N ASP A 122 -9.17 9.12 -4.34
CA ASP A 122 -10.64 9.10 -4.43
C ASP A 122 -11.20 7.86 -5.14
N GLY A 123 -10.33 6.95 -5.60
CA GLY A 123 -10.71 5.70 -6.26
C GLY A 123 -11.25 5.85 -7.66
N THR A 124 -11.10 7.02 -8.29
CA THR A 124 -11.54 7.26 -9.68
C THR A 124 -10.53 6.77 -10.71
N LYS A 125 -9.31 6.45 -10.28
CA LYS A 125 -8.24 5.91 -11.12
C LYS A 125 -7.65 4.66 -10.49
N MET A 126 -7.37 3.68 -11.35
CA MET A 126 -6.67 2.44 -11.01
C MET A 126 -5.41 2.34 -11.85
N PHE A 127 -4.31 1.90 -11.24
CA PHE A 127 -3.02 1.72 -11.89
C PHE A 127 -2.57 0.28 -11.77
N VAL A 128 -2.08 -0.27 -12.88
CA VAL A 128 -1.54 -1.64 -12.94
C VAL A 128 -0.15 -1.59 -13.58
N SER A 129 0.85 -2.12 -12.89
CA SER A 129 2.17 -2.40 -13.50
C SER A 129 2.24 -3.84 -13.98
N GLY A 130 3.00 -4.09 -15.02
CA GLY A 130 3.18 -5.44 -15.52
C GLY A 130 4.39 -5.63 -16.42
N ASP A 131 4.81 -6.88 -16.52
CA ASP A 131 6.04 -7.30 -17.20
C ASP A 131 5.84 -7.51 -18.73
N ASN A 132 4.61 -7.77 -19.16
CA ASN A 132 4.36 -8.03 -20.60
C ASN A 132 4.38 -6.75 -21.43
N THR A 133 3.85 -5.66 -20.91
CA THR A 133 3.84 -4.36 -21.61
C THR A 133 4.98 -3.45 -21.20
N ASN A 134 5.64 -3.74 -20.08
CA ASN A 134 6.66 -2.89 -19.44
C ASN A 134 6.13 -1.48 -19.12
N LYS A 135 4.87 -1.39 -18.69
CA LYS A 135 4.17 -0.11 -18.49
C LYS A 135 3.56 -0.01 -17.10
N ILE A 136 3.27 1.23 -16.71
CA ILE A 136 2.18 1.55 -15.79
C ILE A 136 0.97 1.86 -16.64
N LEU A 137 -0.10 1.08 -16.51
CA LEU A 137 -1.37 1.27 -17.17
C LEU A 137 -2.31 2.04 -16.25
N GLU A 138 -2.97 3.06 -16.78
CA GLU A 138 -3.96 3.86 -16.09
C GLU A 138 -5.36 3.53 -16.60
N TYR A 139 -6.28 3.35 -15.67
CA TYR A 139 -7.70 3.12 -15.93
C TYR A 139 -8.54 4.16 -15.19
N HIS A 140 -9.50 4.74 -15.87
CA HIS A 140 -10.52 5.60 -15.28
C HIS A 140 -11.72 4.76 -14.81
N LEU A 141 -12.16 4.98 -13.56
CA LEU A 141 -13.36 4.37 -12.98
C LEU A 141 -14.49 5.42 -12.89
N SER A 142 -15.58 5.22 -13.61
CA SER A 142 -16.73 6.14 -13.54
C SER A 142 -17.48 6.10 -12.21
N THR A 143 -17.30 5.02 -11.45
CA THR A 143 -17.72 4.91 -10.06
C THR A 143 -16.51 4.55 -9.20
N PRO A 144 -16.16 5.37 -8.18
CA PRO A 144 -15.01 5.13 -7.34
C PRO A 144 -14.92 3.70 -6.80
N PHE A 145 -13.72 3.11 -6.88
CA PHE A 145 -13.44 1.76 -6.38
C PHE A 145 -14.43 0.69 -6.88
N THR A 146 -14.92 0.82 -8.13
CA THR A 146 -15.80 -0.17 -8.75
C THR A 146 -15.22 -0.57 -10.10
N ILE A 147 -14.47 -1.69 -10.10
CA ILE A 147 -13.66 -2.09 -11.27
C ILE A 147 -14.51 -2.45 -12.49
N SER A 148 -15.77 -2.84 -12.33
CA SER A 148 -16.68 -3.07 -13.46
C SER A 148 -16.97 -1.81 -14.28
N THR A 149 -16.63 -0.62 -13.75
CA THR A 149 -16.78 0.67 -14.43
C THR A 149 -15.47 1.20 -15.00
N ALA A 150 -14.39 0.41 -14.93
CA ALA A 150 -13.08 0.80 -15.41
C ALA A 150 -13.04 0.85 -16.94
N SER A 151 -12.30 1.82 -17.46
CA SER A 151 -11.94 1.94 -18.86
C SER A 151 -10.46 2.27 -18.98
N TYR A 152 -9.75 1.61 -19.88
CA TYR A 152 -8.36 1.94 -20.15
C TYR A 152 -8.26 3.39 -20.66
N ASP A 153 -7.34 4.14 -20.08
CA ASP A 153 -7.10 5.53 -20.42
C ASP A 153 -5.75 5.70 -21.12
N SER A 154 -4.66 5.42 -20.42
CA SER A 154 -3.31 5.64 -20.91
C SER A 154 -2.32 4.64 -20.31
N GLY A 155 -1.07 4.69 -20.78
CA GLY A 155 0.00 3.89 -20.21
C GLY A 155 1.37 4.51 -20.47
N PHE A 156 2.18 4.57 -19.41
CA PHE A 156 3.55 5.07 -19.46
C PHE A 156 4.54 3.93 -19.65
N ASP A 157 5.38 4.02 -20.68
CA ASP A 157 6.38 3.02 -21.05
C ASP A 157 7.64 3.17 -20.18
N LEU A 158 7.99 2.10 -19.47
CA LEU A 158 9.12 2.03 -18.55
C LEU A 158 10.33 1.29 -19.16
N SER A 159 10.20 0.74 -20.36
CA SER A 159 11.18 -0.16 -20.98
C SER A 159 12.57 0.44 -21.13
N SER A 160 12.66 1.77 -21.21
CA SER A 160 13.95 2.48 -21.27
C SER A 160 14.70 2.52 -19.93
N GLN A 161 14.01 2.35 -18.82
CA GLN A 161 14.59 2.28 -17.47
C GLN A 161 14.66 0.86 -16.96
N ASP A 162 13.58 0.09 -17.12
CA ASP A 162 13.52 -1.32 -16.71
C ASP A 162 12.54 -2.11 -17.57
N ALA A 163 12.97 -3.30 -17.99
CA ALA A 163 12.15 -4.17 -18.83
C ALA A 163 11.20 -5.06 -18.03
N THR A 164 11.25 -5.01 -16.68
CA THR A 164 10.42 -5.84 -15.80
C THR A 164 9.96 -5.00 -14.60
N PRO A 165 9.05 -4.04 -14.79
CA PRO A 165 8.48 -3.28 -13.67
C PRO A 165 7.56 -4.19 -12.85
N ILE A 166 7.78 -4.21 -11.53
CA ILE A 166 7.05 -5.07 -10.60
C ILE A 166 6.05 -4.25 -9.80
N GLY A 167 6.55 -3.45 -8.86
CA GLY A 167 5.72 -2.67 -7.95
C GLY A 167 5.78 -1.19 -8.25
N HIS A 168 4.73 -0.49 -7.88
CA HIS A 168 4.71 0.96 -7.99
C HIS A 168 3.99 1.60 -6.81
N ALA A 169 4.31 2.86 -6.54
CA ALA A 169 3.65 3.67 -5.53
C ALA A 169 3.65 5.15 -5.93
N PHE A 170 2.58 5.84 -5.61
CA PHE A 170 2.51 7.29 -5.73
C PHE A 170 2.75 7.97 -4.38
N ASN A 171 3.23 9.21 -4.40
CA ASN A 171 3.13 10.06 -3.22
C ASN A 171 1.68 10.53 -3.02
N ASN A 172 1.41 11.20 -1.89
CA ASN A 172 0.04 11.53 -1.47
C ASN A 172 -0.76 12.40 -2.46
N ASP A 173 -0.11 13.26 -3.21
CA ASP A 173 -0.76 14.14 -4.20
C ASP A 173 -0.64 13.61 -5.64
N GLY A 174 -0.01 12.45 -5.82
CA GLY A 174 0.16 11.79 -7.11
C GLY A 174 1.16 12.45 -8.06
N THR A 175 1.90 13.48 -7.59
CA THR A 175 2.87 14.20 -8.43
C THR A 175 4.19 13.45 -8.61
N LYS A 176 4.40 12.39 -7.84
CA LYS A 176 5.54 11.48 -7.95
C LYS A 176 5.09 10.03 -8.03
N LEU A 177 5.71 9.29 -8.94
CA LEU A 177 5.58 7.86 -9.10
C LEU A 177 6.92 7.21 -8.83
N PHE A 178 6.94 6.18 -8.00
CA PHE A 178 8.08 5.32 -7.74
C PHE A 178 7.78 3.94 -8.31
N VAL A 179 8.75 3.36 -9.02
CA VAL A 179 8.61 2.03 -9.62
C VAL A 179 9.81 1.18 -9.25
N THR A 180 9.56 -0.06 -8.83
CA THR A 180 10.62 -1.05 -8.65
C THR A 180 10.74 -1.89 -9.91
N GLY A 181 11.98 -2.04 -10.40
CA GLY A 181 12.29 -2.86 -11.55
C GLY A 181 13.18 -4.03 -11.19
N ASN A 182 12.91 -5.19 -11.77
CA ASN A 182 13.64 -6.43 -11.49
C ASN A 182 14.81 -6.66 -12.45
N THR A 183 14.84 -6.00 -13.61
CA THR A 183 15.95 -6.15 -14.57
C THR A 183 17.20 -5.40 -14.11
N ASN A 184 17.03 -4.22 -13.54
CA ASN A 184 18.12 -3.35 -13.10
C ASN A 184 18.27 -3.27 -11.57
N ASP A 185 17.51 -4.05 -10.80
CA ASP A 185 17.53 -4.08 -9.33
C ASP A 185 17.44 -2.68 -8.72
N ALA A 186 16.54 -1.83 -9.25
CA ALA A 186 16.49 -0.40 -8.94
C ALA A 186 15.10 0.08 -8.58
N VAL A 187 15.08 1.26 -7.96
CA VAL A 187 13.87 2.07 -7.78
C VAL A 187 13.99 3.31 -8.65
N PHE A 188 13.00 3.54 -9.48
CA PHE A 188 12.92 4.69 -10.39
C PHE A 188 11.91 5.69 -9.87
N GLU A 189 12.25 6.98 -9.91
CA GLU A 189 11.38 8.09 -9.55
C GLU A 189 11.00 8.89 -10.79
N TYR A 190 9.70 9.14 -10.93
CA TYR A 190 9.13 9.97 -12.00
C TYR A 190 8.36 11.14 -11.40
N THR A 191 8.37 12.28 -12.08
CA THR A 191 7.57 13.45 -11.72
C THR A 191 6.45 13.60 -12.75
N LEU A 192 5.22 13.73 -12.26
CA LEU A 192 4.03 13.94 -13.07
C LEU A 192 3.62 15.40 -13.00
N SER A 193 3.32 16.04 -14.14
CA SER A 193 2.86 17.43 -14.17
C SER A 193 1.42 17.58 -13.67
N THR A 194 0.64 16.52 -13.76
CA THR A 194 -0.70 16.39 -13.19
C THR A 194 -0.73 15.19 -12.26
N GLY A 195 -1.15 15.37 -11.02
CA GLY A 195 -1.18 14.29 -10.03
C GLY A 195 -2.03 13.10 -10.49
N PHE A 196 -1.48 11.90 -10.36
CA PHE A 196 -2.13 10.65 -10.77
C PHE A 196 -2.52 10.61 -12.26
N ASP A 197 -1.70 11.19 -13.13
CA ASP A 197 -1.90 11.15 -14.58
C ASP A 197 -0.58 10.72 -15.24
N VAL A 198 -0.49 9.44 -15.62
CA VAL A 198 0.75 8.86 -16.17
C VAL A 198 1.01 9.24 -17.62
N SER A 199 0.10 9.99 -18.25
CA SER A 199 0.29 10.54 -19.58
C SER A 199 1.07 11.86 -19.60
N THR A 200 1.41 12.46 -18.41
CA THR A 200 1.95 13.84 -18.30
C THR A 200 3.36 13.94 -17.71
#